data_613994172783a06f5e5060bafc3bcdc6
#
_entry.id   613994172783a06f5e5060bafc3bcdc6
#
_cell.length_a   1.000
_cell.length_b   1.000
_cell.length_c   1.000
_cell.angle_alpha   90.00
_cell.angle_beta   90.00
_cell.angle_gamma   90.00
#
_symmetry.space_group_name_H-M   'P 1'
#
loop_
_entity.id
_entity.type
_entity.pdbx_description
1 polymer ?
#
loop_
_entity_poly.entity_id
_entity_poly.type
_entity_poly.pdbx_seq_one_letter_code
_entity_poly.pdbx_strand_id
1 'polypeptide(L)'
;MRGFIRIVNGFFLVIYTDEESSKLIIDEIEKIDNNISKRRIKVVVKPYTEFYNYKHVDYWINNNNNPVCKLYDIADWRLNMLWCEKVHFVNETIDRQYFNTEYYGWCDIGYFRDTLIPQYTFLDMPNTYTKMIRDEWPNPAKINALDKTRIYYGCNTSPDSTPLALKYYSEHFHSSNLNKETGLPVIKYNKQAHYISGGFFITGREKMKWWVNTFQSTLEKYILHNEVIQDDQQLIADCIFTQNSDINDKDFCIIKVNETKPDKLWFMFRHLLL
;
A
#
# COMPACT_ATOMS: atom_id res chain seq x y z
N MET A 1 -4.19 -2.52 14.48
CA MET A 1 -4.82 -1.21 14.73
C MET A 1 -4.27 -0.53 15.99
N ARG A 2 -4.41 -1.08 17.22
CA ARG A 2 -3.92 -0.45 18.48
C ARG A 2 -2.47 0.01 18.39
N GLY A 3 -1.58 -0.81 17.81
CA GLY A 3 -0.18 -0.45 17.59
C GLY A 3 0.00 0.81 16.77
N PHE A 4 -0.77 0.93 15.69
CA PHE A 4 -0.68 2.08 14.80
C PHE A 4 -1.18 3.38 15.46
N ILE A 5 -2.32 3.33 16.14
CA ILE A 5 -2.90 4.50 16.83
C ILE A 5 -1.92 5.07 17.89
N ARG A 6 -1.20 4.19 18.59
CA ARG A 6 -0.29 4.59 19.69
C ARG A 6 1.02 5.21 19.24
N ILE A 7 1.38 5.11 17.96
CA ILE A 7 2.61 5.72 17.42
C ILE A 7 2.35 7.06 16.71
N VAL A 8 1.14 7.61 16.77
CA VAL A 8 0.79 8.87 16.09
C VAL A 8 1.37 10.04 16.84
N ASN A 9 2.66 10.33 16.63
CA ASN A 9 3.39 11.46 17.20
C ASN A 9 3.90 12.42 16.14
N GLY A 10 4.60 11.93 15.12
CA GLY A 10 5.25 12.70 14.06
C GLY A 10 4.43 12.86 12.78
N PHE A 11 3.23 12.29 12.69
CA PHE A 11 2.41 12.28 11.47
C PHE A 11 0.93 12.45 11.77
N PHE A 12 0.14 12.69 10.73
CA PHE A 12 -1.32 12.69 10.78
C PHE A 12 -1.85 11.36 10.25
N LEU A 13 -2.91 10.85 10.86
CA LEU A 13 -3.54 9.58 10.52
C LEU A 13 -5.00 9.78 10.14
N VAL A 14 -5.37 9.36 8.92
CA VAL A 14 -6.78 9.23 8.52
C VAL A 14 -7.11 7.75 8.45
N ILE A 15 -8.16 7.34 9.17
CA ILE A 15 -8.62 5.95 9.25
C ILE A 15 -9.96 5.86 8.52
N TYR A 16 -9.97 5.19 7.36
CA TYR A 16 -11.20 4.83 6.67
C TYR A 16 -11.72 3.51 7.25
N THR A 17 -12.98 3.46 7.59
CA THR A 17 -13.59 2.31 8.27
C THR A 17 -15.09 2.26 8.05
N ASP A 18 -15.69 1.11 8.37
CA ASP A 18 -17.15 0.95 8.46
C ASP A 18 -17.70 1.48 9.78
N GLU A 19 -19.05 1.55 9.86
CA GLU A 19 -19.77 2.07 11.03
C GLU A 19 -19.53 1.24 12.30
N GLU A 20 -19.48 -0.09 12.17
CA GLU A 20 -19.31 -0.98 13.32
C GLU A 20 -17.90 -0.85 13.90
N SER A 21 -16.87 -0.90 13.04
CA SER A 21 -15.47 -0.79 13.42
C SER A 21 -15.13 0.60 13.94
N SER A 22 -15.82 1.65 13.48
CA SER A 22 -15.56 3.04 13.88
C SER A 22 -15.67 3.25 15.38
N LYS A 23 -16.65 2.62 16.04
CA LYS A 23 -16.87 2.71 17.48
C LYS A 23 -15.68 2.17 18.27
N LEU A 24 -15.20 0.98 17.87
CA LEU A 24 -14.02 0.37 18.49
C LEU A 24 -12.75 1.21 18.29
N ILE A 25 -12.64 1.86 17.13
CA ILE A 25 -11.50 2.73 16.81
C ILE A 25 -11.54 3.98 17.69
N ILE A 26 -12.69 4.62 17.80
CA ILE A 26 -12.89 5.82 18.62
C ILE A 26 -12.59 5.50 20.09
N ASP A 27 -13.09 4.37 20.61
CA ASP A 27 -12.81 3.94 21.99
C ASP A 27 -11.30 3.76 22.25
N GLU A 28 -10.55 3.25 21.26
CA GLU A 28 -9.10 3.12 21.40
C GLU A 28 -8.37 4.47 21.31
N ILE A 29 -8.88 5.42 20.50
CA ILE A 29 -8.34 6.77 20.42
C ILE A 29 -8.56 7.50 21.75
N GLU A 30 -9.73 7.34 22.38
CA GLU A 30 -10.03 7.99 23.68
C GLU A 30 -9.11 7.51 24.81
N LYS A 31 -8.53 6.32 24.73
CA LYS A 31 -7.56 5.79 25.69
C LYS A 31 -6.15 6.37 25.55
N ILE A 32 -5.90 7.21 24.53
CA ILE A 32 -4.61 7.90 24.38
C ILE A 32 -4.57 9.06 25.37
N ASP A 33 -3.54 9.10 26.22
CA ASP A 33 -3.38 10.18 27.20
C ASP A 33 -2.94 11.51 26.56
N ASN A 34 -2.31 11.44 25.38
CA ASN A 34 -1.76 12.61 24.70
C ASN A 34 -2.80 13.29 23.78
N ASN A 35 -3.33 14.42 24.19
CA ASN A 35 -4.29 15.21 23.41
C ASN A 35 -3.74 15.70 22.07
N ILE A 36 -2.43 15.90 21.92
CA ILE A 36 -1.82 16.29 20.64
C ILE A 36 -1.95 15.14 19.65
N SER A 37 -1.67 13.90 20.08
CA SER A 37 -1.83 12.71 19.25
C SER A 37 -3.28 12.49 18.83
N LYS A 38 -4.26 12.68 19.73
CA LYS A 38 -5.69 12.59 19.40
C LYS A 38 -6.09 13.54 18.27
N ARG A 39 -5.62 14.79 18.30
CA ARG A 39 -5.93 15.80 17.28
C ARG A 39 -5.31 15.51 15.92
N ARG A 40 -4.35 14.59 15.85
CA ARG A 40 -3.71 14.14 14.61
C ARG A 40 -4.42 12.96 13.97
N ILE A 41 -5.50 12.46 14.57
CA ILE A 41 -6.24 11.30 14.07
C ILE A 41 -7.62 11.74 13.61
N LYS A 42 -7.95 11.37 12.36
CA LYS A 42 -9.28 11.54 11.77
C LYS A 42 -9.86 10.18 11.44
N VAL A 43 -11.04 9.87 11.96
CA VAL A 43 -11.82 8.69 11.55
C VAL A 43 -12.84 9.12 10.52
N VAL A 44 -12.91 8.39 9.42
CA VAL A 44 -13.85 8.58 8.31
C VAL A 44 -14.64 7.28 8.16
N VAL A 45 -15.93 7.34 8.49
CA VAL A 45 -16.85 6.22 8.23
C VAL A 45 -17.22 6.27 6.76
N LYS A 46 -16.92 5.20 6.03
CA LYS A 46 -17.19 5.09 4.61
C LYS A 46 -17.56 3.65 4.28
N PRO A 47 -18.84 3.37 4.02
CA PRO A 47 -19.25 2.04 3.60
C PRO A 47 -18.65 1.67 2.24
N TYR A 48 -18.43 0.38 1.99
CA TYR A 48 -17.82 -0.09 0.74
C TYR A 48 -18.62 0.31 -0.52
N THR A 49 -19.92 0.58 -0.37
CA THR A 49 -20.79 1.07 -1.45
C THR A 49 -20.45 2.49 -1.91
N GLU A 50 -19.68 3.24 -1.12
CA GLU A 50 -19.18 4.57 -1.45
C GLU A 50 -17.73 4.56 -1.96
N PHE A 51 -17.10 3.40 -2.10
CA PHE A 51 -15.78 3.30 -2.70
C PHE A 51 -15.84 3.68 -4.17
N TYR A 52 -14.78 4.33 -4.65
CA TYR A 52 -14.69 4.75 -6.04
C TYR A 52 -14.86 3.57 -7.02
N ASN A 53 -14.29 2.42 -6.68
CA ASN A 53 -14.32 1.21 -7.48
C ASN A 53 -15.59 0.35 -7.29
N TYR A 54 -16.51 0.76 -6.42
CA TYR A 54 -17.81 0.06 -6.28
C TYR A 54 -18.67 0.11 -7.54
N LYS A 55 -18.48 1.11 -8.39
CA LYS A 55 -19.12 1.20 -9.72
C LYS A 55 -18.85 -0.05 -10.60
N HIS A 56 -17.84 -0.84 -10.28
CA HIS A 56 -17.46 -2.06 -10.96
C HIS A 56 -17.80 -3.33 -10.15
N VAL A 57 -18.83 -3.28 -9.30
CA VAL A 57 -19.19 -4.35 -8.37
C VAL A 57 -19.36 -5.72 -9.05
N ASP A 58 -20.01 -5.77 -10.21
CA ASP A 58 -20.22 -7.01 -10.97
C ASP A 58 -18.88 -7.64 -11.42
N TYR A 59 -17.94 -6.80 -11.82
CA TYR A 59 -16.59 -7.28 -12.14
C TYR A 59 -15.92 -7.88 -10.89
N TRP A 60 -15.97 -7.23 -9.74
CA TRP A 60 -15.34 -7.72 -8.51
C TRP A 60 -15.89 -9.05 -8.06
N ILE A 61 -17.23 -9.23 -8.14
CA ILE A 61 -17.89 -10.50 -7.86
C ILE A 61 -17.40 -11.58 -8.83
N ASN A 62 -17.39 -11.31 -10.13
CA ASN A 62 -16.96 -12.26 -11.16
C ASN A 62 -15.47 -12.59 -11.03
N ASN A 63 -14.63 -11.59 -10.74
CA ASN A 63 -13.20 -11.78 -10.51
C ASN A 63 -12.93 -12.73 -9.32
N ASN A 64 -13.66 -12.55 -8.21
CA ASN A 64 -13.50 -13.40 -7.04
C ASN A 64 -14.00 -14.83 -7.26
N ASN A 65 -15.04 -14.99 -8.07
CA ASN A 65 -15.61 -16.31 -8.43
C ASN A 65 -14.76 -17.05 -9.49
N ASN A 66 -13.72 -16.44 -10.03
CA ASN A 66 -12.83 -17.07 -10.98
C ASN A 66 -11.81 -17.97 -10.25
N PRO A 67 -11.73 -19.28 -10.52
CA PRO A 67 -10.79 -20.19 -9.85
C PRO A 67 -9.30 -19.81 -10.02
N VAL A 68 -8.98 -18.97 -11.01
CA VAL A 68 -7.61 -18.45 -11.20
C VAL A 68 -7.29 -17.32 -10.24
N CYS A 69 -8.30 -16.62 -9.70
CA CYS A 69 -8.11 -15.58 -8.70
C CYS A 69 -7.53 -16.17 -7.41
N LYS A 70 -6.51 -15.51 -6.84
CA LYS A 70 -5.89 -15.98 -5.59
C LYS A 70 -6.82 -15.93 -4.39
N LEU A 71 -7.88 -15.13 -4.43
CA LEU A 71 -8.87 -15.00 -3.36
C LEU A 71 -10.07 -15.93 -3.54
N TYR A 72 -10.12 -16.71 -4.63
CA TYR A 72 -11.17 -17.69 -4.83
C TYR A 72 -11.29 -18.63 -3.63
N ASP A 73 -12.50 -18.77 -3.08
CA ASP A 73 -12.81 -19.56 -1.88
C ASP A 73 -12.02 -19.20 -0.60
N ILE A 74 -11.25 -18.10 -0.60
CA ILE A 74 -10.43 -17.68 0.55
C ILE A 74 -11.01 -16.44 1.23
N ALA A 75 -11.52 -15.49 0.45
CA ALA A 75 -12.02 -14.23 0.96
C ALA A 75 -13.21 -13.71 0.14
N ASP A 76 -13.93 -12.77 0.74
CA ASP A 76 -15.00 -12.05 0.08
C ASP A 76 -14.46 -11.12 -1.02
N TRP A 77 -15.22 -10.96 -2.11
CA TRP A 77 -14.88 -10.12 -3.27
C TRP A 77 -14.52 -8.67 -2.90
N ARG A 78 -15.09 -8.14 -1.81
CA ARG A 78 -14.81 -6.79 -1.32
C ARG A 78 -13.36 -6.57 -0.94
N LEU A 79 -12.64 -7.63 -0.57
CA LEU A 79 -11.24 -7.50 -0.17
C LEU A 79 -10.36 -7.05 -1.32
N ASN A 80 -10.53 -7.62 -2.53
CA ASN A 80 -9.74 -7.22 -3.70
C ASN A 80 -10.07 -5.78 -4.14
N MET A 81 -11.37 -5.43 -4.13
CA MET A 81 -11.81 -4.06 -4.36
C MET A 81 -11.20 -3.08 -3.34
N LEU A 82 -11.20 -3.43 -2.05
CA LEU A 82 -10.59 -2.61 -0.99
C LEU A 82 -9.09 -2.40 -1.21
N TRP A 83 -8.36 -3.42 -1.63
CA TRP A 83 -6.94 -3.26 -1.93
C TRP A 83 -6.70 -2.27 -3.07
N CYS A 84 -7.54 -2.30 -4.10
CA CYS A 84 -7.46 -1.37 -5.22
C CYS A 84 -7.99 0.04 -4.88
N GLU A 85 -8.68 0.20 -3.75
CA GLU A 85 -9.19 1.50 -3.28
C GLU A 85 -8.14 2.35 -2.54
N LYS A 86 -7.02 1.78 -2.11
CA LYS A 86 -5.98 2.45 -1.30
C LYS A 86 -5.53 3.79 -1.86
N VAL A 87 -5.31 3.86 -3.16
CA VAL A 87 -4.88 5.10 -3.83
C VAL A 87 -5.97 6.18 -3.80
N HIS A 88 -7.24 5.77 -3.88
CA HIS A 88 -8.39 6.68 -3.80
C HIS A 88 -8.57 7.24 -2.39
N PHE A 89 -8.37 6.44 -1.34
CA PHE A 89 -8.41 6.93 0.05
C PHE A 89 -7.36 8.01 0.31
N VAL A 90 -6.14 7.81 -0.18
CA VAL A 90 -5.09 8.83 -0.04
C VAL A 90 -5.44 10.09 -0.82
N ASN A 91 -5.91 9.97 -2.05
CA ASN A 91 -6.35 11.12 -2.83
C ASN A 91 -7.53 11.87 -2.19
N GLU A 92 -8.53 11.14 -1.70
CA GLU A 92 -9.67 11.74 -0.97
C GLU A 92 -9.21 12.51 0.28
N THR A 93 -8.24 11.96 1.01
CA THR A 93 -7.64 12.64 2.17
C THR A 93 -7.08 14.01 1.79
N ILE A 94 -6.44 14.11 0.61
CA ILE A 94 -5.89 15.36 0.07
C ILE A 94 -7.01 16.31 -0.37
N ASP A 95 -7.97 15.81 -1.15
CA ASP A 95 -9.06 16.61 -1.72
C ASP A 95 -9.98 17.17 -0.64
N ARG A 96 -10.24 16.39 0.43
CA ARG A 96 -11.00 16.82 1.60
C ARG A 96 -10.20 17.70 2.57
N GLN A 97 -8.89 17.85 2.34
CA GLN A 97 -8.00 18.66 3.18
C GLN A 97 -8.10 18.31 4.67
N TYR A 98 -8.23 17.00 5.00
CA TYR A 98 -8.30 16.57 6.40
C TYR A 98 -7.08 17.01 7.19
N PHE A 99 -5.90 16.99 6.54
CA PHE A 99 -4.65 17.54 7.04
C PHE A 99 -3.85 18.16 5.91
N ASN A 100 -3.07 19.19 6.21
CA ASN A 100 -2.23 19.87 5.22
C ASN A 100 -0.77 19.49 5.45
N THR A 101 -0.27 18.56 4.63
CA THR A 101 1.12 18.07 4.65
C THR A 101 1.71 18.09 3.23
N GLU A 102 3.04 17.98 3.13
CA GLU A 102 3.70 17.85 1.82
C GLU A 102 3.71 16.42 1.31
N TYR A 103 3.75 15.43 2.21
CA TYR A 103 3.79 14.00 1.89
C TYR A 103 2.52 13.32 2.36
N TYR A 104 2.07 12.38 1.56
CA TYR A 104 0.93 11.50 1.81
C TYR A 104 1.28 10.08 1.47
N GLY A 105 0.61 9.13 2.08
CA GLY A 105 0.85 7.73 1.79
C GLY A 105 -0.22 6.82 2.37
N TRP A 106 -0.15 5.58 1.99
CA TRP A 106 -0.94 4.49 2.52
C TRP A 106 -0.12 3.66 3.50
N CYS A 107 -0.78 3.18 4.52
CA CYS A 107 -0.21 2.21 5.44
C CYS A 107 -1.29 1.22 5.86
N ASP A 108 -1.08 -0.06 5.57
CA ASP A 108 -2.00 -1.10 6.00
C ASP A 108 -2.11 -1.15 7.53
N ILE A 109 -3.31 -1.38 8.04
CA ILE A 109 -3.61 -1.42 9.48
C ILE A 109 -2.74 -2.43 10.25
N GLY A 110 -2.29 -3.47 9.58
CA GLY A 110 -1.41 -4.49 10.12
C GLY A 110 0.08 -4.12 10.12
N TYR A 111 0.46 -2.97 9.56
CA TYR A 111 1.86 -2.62 9.36
C TYR A 111 2.66 -2.49 10.67
N PHE A 112 2.00 -2.09 11.76
CA PHE A 112 2.57 -1.96 13.11
C PHE A 112 1.96 -2.94 14.12
N ARG A 113 1.45 -4.10 13.67
CA ARG A 113 0.76 -5.07 14.53
C ARG A 113 1.59 -5.65 15.67
N ASP A 114 2.88 -5.74 15.50
CA ASP A 114 3.84 -6.33 16.42
C ASP A 114 4.45 -5.34 17.44
N THR A 115 4.24 -4.04 17.26
CA THR A 115 4.78 -3.01 18.17
C THR A 115 4.17 -3.03 19.56
N LEU A 116 3.12 -3.82 19.79
CA LEU A 116 2.38 -3.90 21.06
C LEU A 116 2.38 -5.29 21.71
N ILE A 117 2.91 -6.32 21.05
CA ILE A 117 2.83 -7.70 21.56
C ILE A 117 4.21 -8.08 22.11
N PRO A 118 4.42 -8.03 23.45
CA PRO A 118 5.70 -8.44 24.06
C PRO A 118 6.07 -9.90 23.77
N GLN A 119 5.08 -10.75 23.41
CA GLN A 119 5.24 -12.18 23.16
C GLN A 119 5.65 -12.50 21.71
N TYR A 120 5.37 -11.61 20.76
CA TYR A 120 5.99 -11.64 19.45
C TYR A 120 7.22 -10.73 19.46
N THR A 121 8.09 -10.97 20.40
CA THR A 121 9.50 -10.68 20.19
C THR A 121 9.88 -11.51 18.98
N PHE A 122 9.75 -10.92 17.79
CA PHE A 122 10.55 -11.37 16.66
C PHE A 122 11.97 -11.39 17.20
N LEU A 123 12.52 -12.55 17.31
CA LEU A 123 13.58 -13.02 18.19
C LEU A 123 14.83 -12.12 18.33
N ASP A 124 14.88 -10.95 17.70
CA ASP A 124 16.02 -10.05 17.70
C ASP A 124 15.68 -8.54 17.65
N MET A 125 14.45 -8.12 17.94
CA MET A 125 14.20 -6.69 18.07
C MET A 125 14.37 -6.26 19.53
N PRO A 126 15.43 -5.50 19.86
CA PRO A 126 15.59 -4.96 21.20
C PRO A 126 14.38 -4.10 21.61
N ASN A 127 14.02 -4.08 22.89
CA ASN A 127 13.01 -3.16 23.46
C ASN A 127 13.25 -1.69 23.03
N THR A 128 14.48 -1.33 22.74
CA THR A 128 14.91 -0.06 22.18
C THR A 128 14.28 0.23 20.81
N TYR A 129 14.21 -0.76 19.90
CA TYR A 129 13.63 -0.53 18.55
C TYR A 129 12.14 -0.24 18.59
N THR A 130 11.38 -0.98 19.40
CA THR A 130 9.95 -0.72 19.59
C THR A 130 9.71 0.67 20.19
N LYS A 131 10.59 1.09 21.11
CA LYS A 131 10.57 2.43 21.69
C LYS A 131 10.87 3.50 20.64
N MET A 132 11.89 3.32 19.81
CA MET A 132 12.24 4.25 18.72
C MET A 132 11.10 4.40 17.71
N ILE A 133 10.48 3.29 17.26
CA ILE A 133 9.29 3.33 16.39
C ILE A 133 8.20 4.19 17.03
N ARG A 134 7.90 3.98 18.30
CA ARG A 134 6.84 4.72 18.99
C ARG A 134 7.16 6.20 19.16
N ASP A 135 8.41 6.52 19.45
CA ASP A 135 8.78 7.87 19.89
C ASP A 135 9.32 8.74 18.73
N GLU A 136 9.92 8.15 17.70
CA GLU A 136 10.68 8.83 16.65
C GLU A 136 10.16 8.60 15.21
N TRP A 137 9.32 7.57 15.00
CA TRP A 137 8.81 7.27 13.65
C TRP A 137 7.59 8.14 13.28
N PRO A 138 7.51 8.68 12.06
CA PRO A 138 8.60 8.76 11.08
C PRO A 138 9.54 9.91 11.42
N ASN A 139 10.83 9.71 11.16
CA ASN A 139 11.84 10.75 11.35
C ASN A 139 11.65 11.87 10.30
N PRO A 140 11.43 13.12 10.70
CA PRO A 140 11.18 14.21 9.75
C PRO A 140 12.32 14.45 8.76
N ALA A 141 13.59 14.25 9.18
CA ALA A 141 14.73 14.40 8.27
C ALA A 141 14.73 13.34 7.17
N LYS A 142 14.30 12.10 7.48
CA LYS A 142 14.18 11.03 6.50
C LYS A 142 13.03 11.30 5.50
N ILE A 143 11.90 11.79 5.99
CA ILE A 143 10.77 12.20 5.13
C ILE A 143 11.20 13.34 4.20
N ASN A 144 11.85 14.39 4.74
CA ASN A 144 12.28 15.54 3.95
C ASN A 144 13.38 15.22 2.93
N ALA A 145 14.09 14.11 3.10
CA ALA A 145 15.08 13.63 2.14
C ALA A 145 14.45 12.88 0.95
N LEU A 146 13.16 12.53 1.01
CA LEU A 146 12.46 11.92 -0.11
C LEU A 146 12.20 12.95 -1.21
N ASP A 147 12.33 12.52 -2.46
CA ASP A 147 11.93 13.32 -3.62
C ASP A 147 10.39 13.28 -3.76
N LYS A 148 9.73 14.40 -3.50
CA LYS A 148 8.27 14.53 -3.55
C LYS A 148 7.67 14.37 -4.95
N THR A 149 8.49 14.33 -5.99
CA THR A 149 8.04 14.06 -7.37
C THR A 149 7.96 12.57 -7.68
N ARG A 150 8.36 11.69 -6.74
CA ARG A 150 8.37 10.24 -6.88
C ARG A 150 7.38 9.55 -5.96
N ILE A 151 7.03 8.33 -6.35
CA ILE A 151 6.23 7.41 -5.52
C ILE A 151 7.16 6.29 -5.04
N TYR A 152 7.18 6.07 -3.73
CA TYR A 152 8.04 5.10 -3.09
C TYR A 152 7.28 3.84 -2.73
N TYR A 153 7.70 2.71 -3.29
CA TYR A 153 7.24 1.37 -2.93
C TYR A 153 8.39 0.51 -2.45
N GLY A 154 8.08 -0.50 -1.67
CA GLY A 154 9.07 -1.47 -1.20
C GLY A 154 9.15 -2.70 -2.08
N CYS A 155 10.37 -3.22 -2.31
CA CYS A 155 10.59 -4.55 -2.88
C CYS A 155 10.81 -5.53 -1.72
N ASN A 156 9.89 -6.48 -1.55
CA ASN A 156 9.85 -7.42 -0.42
C ASN A 156 10.60 -8.74 -0.69
N THR A 157 11.65 -8.68 -1.47
CA THR A 157 12.54 -9.83 -1.71
C THR A 157 13.88 -9.65 -1.03
N SER A 158 14.56 -10.77 -0.75
CA SER A 158 15.95 -10.72 -0.28
C SER A 158 16.85 -10.01 -1.30
N PRO A 159 17.97 -9.42 -0.86
CA PRO A 159 18.92 -8.76 -1.76
C PRO A 159 19.34 -9.63 -2.95
N ASP A 160 19.59 -10.91 -2.70
CA ASP A 160 20.01 -11.88 -3.72
C ASP A 160 18.90 -12.21 -4.72
N SER A 161 17.63 -12.17 -4.30
CA SER A 161 16.47 -12.47 -5.14
C SER A 161 15.91 -11.24 -5.85
N THR A 162 16.24 -10.04 -5.42
CA THR A 162 15.73 -8.78 -5.99
C THR A 162 16.02 -8.65 -7.49
N PRO A 163 17.22 -8.95 -8.02
CA PRO A 163 17.47 -8.85 -9.45
C PRO A 163 16.58 -9.78 -10.29
N LEU A 164 16.32 -11.00 -9.80
CA LEU A 164 15.43 -11.95 -10.47
C LEU A 164 13.97 -11.48 -10.44
N ALA A 165 13.52 -10.93 -9.32
CA ALA A 165 12.18 -10.41 -9.17
C ALA A 165 11.92 -9.23 -10.12
N LEU A 166 12.86 -8.30 -10.18
CA LEU A 166 12.75 -7.15 -11.07
C LEU A 166 12.84 -7.54 -12.54
N LYS A 167 13.71 -8.51 -12.87
CA LYS A 167 13.78 -9.11 -14.22
C LYS A 167 12.46 -9.77 -14.61
N TYR A 168 11.86 -10.56 -13.70
CA TYR A 168 10.56 -11.17 -13.94
C TYR A 168 9.50 -10.14 -14.31
N TYR A 169 9.38 -9.03 -13.56
CA TYR A 169 8.41 -7.99 -13.88
C TYR A 169 8.73 -7.25 -15.17
N SER A 170 10.00 -6.92 -15.39
CA SER A 170 10.46 -6.25 -16.61
C SER A 170 10.15 -7.09 -17.85
N GLU A 171 10.33 -8.41 -17.79
CA GLU A 171 9.98 -9.32 -18.89
C GLU A 171 8.46 -9.48 -19.03
N HIS A 172 7.73 -9.63 -17.90
CA HIS A 172 6.29 -9.86 -17.90
C HIS A 172 5.53 -8.69 -18.53
N PHE A 173 5.89 -7.46 -18.17
CA PHE A 173 5.26 -6.23 -18.64
C PHE A 173 5.98 -5.57 -19.83
N HIS A 174 6.98 -6.24 -20.41
CA HIS A 174 7.68 -5.70 -21.56
C HIS A 174 6.74 -5.56 -22.77
N SER A 175 6.88 -4.49 -23.54
CA SER A 175 6.00 -4.16 -24.65
C SER A 175 5.83 -5.28 -25.69
N SER A 176 6.87 -6.13 -25.90
CA SER A 176 6.78 -7.32 -26.77
C SER A 176 5.89 -8.43 -26.22
N ASN A 177 5.61 -8.41 -24.91
CA ASN A 177 4.79 -9.40 -24.21
C ASN A 177 3.38 -8.87 -23.90
N LEU A 178 3.05 -7.69 -24.41
CA LEU A 178 1.70 -7.13 -24.30
C LEU A 178 0.88 -7.45 -25.54
N ASN A 179 -0.38 -7.74 -25.33
CA ASN A 179 -1.36 -7.81 -26.40
C ASN A 179 -1.54 -6.40 -27.00
N LYS A 180 -1.41 -6.27 -28.32
CA LYS A 180 -1.44 -4.98 -29.01
C LYS A 180 -2.81 -4.29 -28.95
N GLU A 181 -3.88 -5.05 -28.78
CA GLU A 181 -5.25 -4.51 -28.72
C GLU A 181 -5.63 -4.08 -27.31
N THR A 182 -5.25 -4.86 -26.30
CA THR A 182 -5.64 -4.64 -24.91
C THR A 182 -4.60 -3.89 -24.08
N GLY A 183 -3.33 -3.94 -24.50
CA GLY A 183 -2.21 -3.42 -23.72
C GLY A 183 -1.93 -4.23 -22.44
N LEU A 184 -2.51 -5.44 -22.30
CA LEU A 184 -2.33 -6.32 -21.15
C LEU A 184 -1.31 -7.43 -21.43
N PRO A 185 -0.62 -7.96 -20.41
CA PRO A 185 0.32 -9.07 -20.59
C PRO A 185 -0.34 -10.30 -21.22
N VAL A 186 0.30 -10.88 -22.23
CA VAL A 186 -0.15 -12.14 -22.87
C VAL A 186 0.07 -13.31 -21.90
N ILE A 187 1.16 -13.26 -21.12
CA ILE A 187 1.48 -14.28 -20.14
C ILE A 187 0.66 -13.98 -18.86
N LYS A 188 -0.04 -15.00 -18.36
CA LYS A 188 -0.83 -14.84 -17.12
C LYS A 188 0.09 -14.50 -15.95
N TYR A 189 -0.37 -13.56 -15.13
CA TYR A 189 0.36 -13.14 -13.94
C TYR A 189 0.50 -14.31 -12.93
N ASN A 190 1.71 -14.49 -12.43
CA ASN A 190 1.94 -15.49 -11.39
C ASN A 190 1.39 -14.97 -10.04
N LYS A 191 0.31 -15.57 -9.56
CA LYS A 191 -0.35 -15.22 -8.30
C LYS A 191 0.54 -15.30 -7.06
N GLN A 192 1.72 -15.90 -7.16
CA GLN A 192 2.72 -15.97 -6.07
C GLN A 192 3.81 -14.89 -6.19
N ALA A 193 3.83 -14.09 -7.25
CA ALA A 193 4.83 -13.06 -7.48
C ALA A 193 4.51 -11.78 -6.71
N HIS A 194 4.77 -11.76 -5.41
CA HIS A 194 4.49 -10.63 -4.51
C HIS A 194 5.76 -9.83 -4.17
N TYR A 195 6.46 -9.34 -5.19
CA TYR A 195 7.74 -8.67 -4.97
C TYR A 195 7.63 -7.18 -4.68
N ILE A 196 6.57 -6.51 -5.17
CA ILE A 196 6.28 -5.12 -4.79
C ILE A 196 5.29 -5.13 -3.63
N SER A 197 5.64 -4.48 -2.53
CA SER A 197 4.77 -4.46 -1.35
C SER A 197 3.62 -3.46 -1.52
N GLY A 198 2.38 -3.93 -1.49
CA GLY A 198 1.17 -3.10 -1.49
C GLY A 198 0.78 -2.55 -0.11
N GLY A 199 1.50 -2.94 0.96
CA GLY A 199 1.14 -2.58 2.35
C GLY A 199 1.53 -1.17 2.78
N PHE A 200 2.39 -0.51 2.01
CA PHE A 200 2.85 0.85 2.27
C PHE A 200 3.32 1.53 0.99
N PHE A 201 2.95 2.80 0.83
CA PHE A 201 3.60 3.72 -0.10
C PHE A 201 3.61 5.14 0.45
N ILE A 202 4.53 5.98 -0.05
CA ILE A 202 4.59 7.41 0.26
C ILE A 202 4.96 8.19 -0.99
N THR A 203 4.39 9.40 -1.12
CA THR A 203 4.63 10.30 -2.24
C THR A 203 4.37 11.75 -1.84
N GLY A 204 4.85 12.69 -2.64
CA GLY A 204 4.48 14.10 -2.48
C GLY A 204 3.02 14.37 -2.88
N ARG A 205 2.43 15.38 -2.28
CA ARG A 205 1.03 15.80 -2.49
C ARG A 205 0.66 15.94 -3.97
N GLU A 206 1.45 16.67 -4.72
CA GLU A 206 1.17 16.97 -6.14
C GLU A 206 1.28 15.71 -7.03
N LYS A 207 2.15 14.78 -6.66
CA LYS A 207 2.35 13.53 -7.40
C LYS A 207 1.19 12.56 -7.22
N MET A 208 0.44 12.64 -6.10
CA MET A 208 -0.65 11.73 -5.80
C MET A 208 -1.76 11.74 -6.85
N LYS A 209 -2.10 12.92 -7.39
CA LYS A 209 -3.13 13.01 -8.43
C LYS A 209 -2.74 12.27 -9.71
N TRP A 210 -1.48 12.38 -10.10
CA TRP A 210 -0.96 11.62 -11.23
C TRP A 210 -1.01 10.11 -10.92
N TRP A 211 -0.65 9.72 -9.70
CA TRP A 211 -0.64 8.32 -9.29
C TRP A 211 -2.03 7.70 -9.33
N VAL A 212 -3.03 8.35 -8.76
CA VAL A 212 -4.39 7.82 -8.76
C VAL A 212 -4.92 7.63 -10.18
N ASN A 213 -4.64 8.59 -11.08
CA ASN A 213 -5.06 8.48 -12.48
C ASN A 213 -4.37 7.34 -13.21
N THR A 214 -3.07 7.18 -13.01
CA THR A 214 -2.26 6.10 -13.60
C THR A 214 -2.74 4.73 -13.12
N PHE A 215 -2.92 4.57 -11.82
CA PHE A 215 -3.40 3.32 -11.22
C PHE A 215 -4.82 2.98 -11.73
N GLN A 216 -5.73 3.97 -11.71
CA GLN A 216 -7.10 3.77 -12.15
C GLN A 216 -7.18 3.43 -13.65
N SER A 217 -6.42 4.10 -14.50
CA SER A 217 -6.35 3.79 -15.92
C SER A 217 -5.85 2.37 -16.18
N THR A 218 -4.88 1.91 -15.38
CA THR A 218 -4.40 0.52 -15.45
C THR A 218 -5.47 -0.45 -14.98
N LEU A 219 -6.11 -0.21 -13.83
CA LEU A 219 -7.22 -1.03 -13.33
C LEU A 219 -8.35 -1.16 -14.37
N GLU A 220 -8.76 -0.05 -14.98
CA GLU A 220 -9.85 -0.03 -15.96
C GLU A 220 -9.54 -0.85 -17.22
N LYS A 221 -8.27 -0.99 -17.63
CA LYS A 221 -7.89 -1.91 -18.71
C LYS A 221 -8.23 -3.36 -18.36
N TYR A 222 -7.90 -3.81 -17.15
CA TYR A 222 -8.22 -5.17 -16.70
C TYR A 222 -9.73 -5.40 -16.63
N ILE A 223 -10.48 -4.44 -16.11
CA ILE A 223 -11.95 -4.51 -16.01
C ILE A 223 -12.58 -4.57 -17.40
N LEU A 224 -12.16 -3.69 -18.32
CA LEU A 224 -12.70 -3.61 -19.68
C LEU A 224 -12.55 -4.94 -20.45
N HIS A 225 -11.45 -5.63 -20.24
CA HIS A 225 -11.15 -6.90 -20.93
C HIS A 225 -11.50 -8.14 -20.08
N ASN A 226 -12.17 -7.93 -18.92
CA ASN A 226 -12.54 -9.01 -17.99
C ASN A 226 -11.35 -9.93 -17.62
N GLU A 227 -10.15 -9.34 -17.51
CA GLU A 227 -8.95 -10.05 -17.07
C GLU A 227 -8.88 -10.12 -15.55
N VAL A 228 -8.35 -11.23 -15.01
CA VAL A 228 -8.30 -11.45 -13.56
C VAL A 228 -7.26 -10.56 -12.89
N ILE A 229 -7.73 -9.82 -11.88
CA ILE A 229 -6.87 -9.09 -10.95
C ILE A 229 -6.63 -9.96 -9.72
N GLN A 230 -5.37 -10.27 -9.46
CA GLN A 230 -4.96 -11.07 -8.30
C GLN A 230 -4.96 -10.24 -7.01
N ASP A 231 -4.45 -9.01 -7.09
CA ASP A 231 -4.35 -8.03 -6.01
C ASP A 231 -3.89 -6.65 -6.55
N ASP A 232 -3.79 -5.68 -5.65
CA ASP A 232 -3.24 -4.35 -5.95
C ASP A 232 -1.76 -4.39 -6.38
N GLN A 233 -0.98 -5.35 -5.91
CA GLN A 233 0.45 -5.47 -6.22
C GLN A 233 0.68 -5.79 -7.72
N GLN A 234 -0.21 -6.56 -8.34
CA GLN A 234 -0.19 -6.80 -9.79
C GLN A 234 -0.35 -5.48 -10.56
N LEU A 235 -1.33 -4.66 -10.16
CA LEU A 235 -1.60 -3.37 -10.83
C LEU A 235 -0.47 -2.37 -10.59
N ILE A 236 0.08 -2.33 -9.37
CA ILE A 236 1.24 -1.50 -9.04
C ILE A 236 2.44 -1.90 -9.93
N ALA A 237 2.70 -3.19 -10.07
CA ALA A 237 3.78 -3.70 -10.93
C ALA A 237 3.53 -3.33 -12.41
N ASP A 238 2.29 -3.49 -12.91
CA ASP A 238 1.94 -3.07 -14.28
C ASP A 238 2.22 -1.56 -14.47
N CYS A 239 1.74 -0.71 -13.57
CA CYS A 239 2.00 0.74 -13.65
C CYS A 239 3.49 1.07 -13.69
N ILE A 240 4.31 0.36 -12.91
CA ILE A 240 5.75 0.62 -12.82
C ILE A 240 6.47 0.15 -14.09
N PHE A 241 6.20 -1.06 -14.54
CA PHE A 241 7.01 -1.72 -15.56
C PHE A 241 6.50 -1.55 -16.99
N THR A 242 5.18 -1.33 -17.19
CA THR A 242 4.65 -1.06 -18.53
C THR A 242 4.92 0.36 -19.00
N GLN A 243 4.84 1.33 -18.09
CA GLN A 243 5.07 2.74 -18.44
C GLN A 243 6.55 3.13 -18.42
N ASN A 244 7.38 2.37 -17.73
CA ASN A 244 8.75 2.72 -17.43
C ASN A 244 9.67 1.55 -17.78
N SER A 245 10.47 1.72 -18.82
CA SER A 245 11.49 0.73 -19.21
C SER A 245 12.63 0.60 -18.21
N ASP A 246 12.83 1.61 -17.33
CA ASP A 246 13.85 1.65 -16.30
C ASP A 246 13.24 1.77 -14.89
N ILE A 247 13.62 0.84 -14.02
CA ILE A 247 13.14 0.71 -12.63
C ILE A 247 13.49 1.93 -11.75
N ASN A 248 14.39 2.78 -12.17
CA ASN A 248 14.78 4.02 -11.52
C ASN A 248 14.20 5.26 -12.21
N ASP A 249 13.05 5.10 -12.82
CA ASP A 249 12.43 6.18 -13.54
C ASP A 249 12.07 7.35 -12.62
N LYS A 250 11.87 8.51 -13.28
CA LYS A 250 11.51 9.78 -12.64
C LYS A 250 10.26 9.72 -11.77
N ASP A 251 9.36 8.76 -12.02
CA ASP A 251 8.05 8.69 -11.36
C ASP A 251 8.00 7.74 -10.16
N PHE A 252 8.82 6.68 -10.17
CA PHE A 252 8.84 5.67 -9.10
C PHE A 252 10.22 5.50 -8.49
N CYS A 253 10.23 5.13 -7.22
CA CYS A 253 11.41 4.68 -6.52
C CYS A 253 11.11 3.37 -5.79
N ILE A 254 11.72 2.29 -6.24
CA ILE A 254 11.59 0.98 -5.61
C ILE A 254 12.68 0.83 -4.56
N ILE A 255 12.28 0.89 -3.31
CA ILE A 255 13.18 0.72 -2.17
C ILE A 255 13.55 -0.75 -2.03
N LYS A 256 14.84 -1.01 -1.94
CA LYS A 256 15.44 -2.31 -1.68
C LYS A 256 16.11 -2.28 -0.31
N VAL A 257 15.99 -3.35 0.45
CA VAL A 257 16.68 -3.47 1.72
C VAL A 257 17.82 -4.48 1.61
N ASN A 258 18.95 -4.16 2.26
CA ASN A 258 20.10 -5.05 2.39
C ASN A 258 19.93 -6.01 3.59
N GLU A 259 18.73 -6.57 3.76
CA GLU A 259 18.35 -7.43 4.88
C GLU A 259 17.75 -8.73 4.38
N THR A 260 18.09 -9.83 5.02
CA THR A 260 17.63 -11.16 4.65
C THR A 260 16.41 -11.65 5.44
N LYS A 261 16.02 -10.94 6.53
CA LYS A 261 14.90 -11.36 7.39
C LYS A 261 13.55 -11.00 6.75
N PRO A 262 12.65 -11.97 6.51
CA PRO A 262 11.37 -11.75 5.82
C PRO A 262 10.52 -10.62 6.40
N ASP A 263 10.46 -10.51 7.73
CA ASP A 263 9.64 -9.49 8.41
C ASP A 263 10.12 -8.07 8.13
N LYS A 264 11.42 -7.89 7.92
CA LYS A 264 12.00 -6.58 7.58
C LYS A 264 11.71 -6.19 6.14
N LEU A 265 11.49 -7.16 5.25
CA LEU A 265 11.16 -6.90 3.85
C LEU A 265 9.77 -6.30 3.69
N TRP A 266 8.74 -6.86 4.35
CA TRP A 266 7.38 -6.33 4.30
C TRP A 266 7.23 -4.98 4.99
N PHE A 267 7.97 -4.75 6.07
CA PHE A 267 7.85 -3.57 6.92
C PHE A 267 9.04 -2.62 6.79
N MET A 268 9.71 -2.62 5.63
CA MET A 268 10.96 -1.90 5.42
C MET A 268 10.87 -0.39 5.71
N PHE A 269 9.72 0.24 5.47
CA PHE A 269 9.56 1.67 5.76
C PHE A 269 9.58 2.00 7.25
N ARG A 270 9.36 1.01 8.14
CA ARG A 270 9.61 1.22 9.57
C ARG A 270 11.08 1.51 9.85
N HIS A 271 11.98 0.87 9.10
CA HIS A 271 13.43 1.02 9.24
C HIS A 271 13.96 2.19 8.43
N LEU A 272 13.44 2.37 7.23
CA LEU A 272 13.87 3.44 6.33
C LEU A 272 13.55 4.82 6.90
N LEU A 273 12.39 4.95 7.52
CA LEU A 273 11.88 6.22 8.05
C LEU A 273 12.11 6.39 9.56
N LEU A 274 12.92 5.56 10.17
CA LEU A 274 13.42 5.70 11.53
C LEU A 274 14.84 6.35 11.48
#